data_22b8709482ceda3820642324778e00e1
#
_entry.id   22b8709482ceda3820642324778e00e1
#
_cell.length_a   1.000
_cell.length_b   1.000
_cell.length_c   1.000
_cell.angle_alpha   90.00
_cell.angle_beta   90.00
_cell.angle_gamma   90.00
#
_symmetry.space_group_name_H-M   'P 1'
#
loop_
_entity.id
_entity.type
_entity.pdbx_description
1 polymer ?
#
loop_
_entity_poly.entity_id
_entity_poly.type
_entity_poly.pdbx_seq_one_letter_code
_entity_poly.pdbx_strand_id
1 'polypeptide(L)'
;MTPKKFKKICKKYFTDPAFTMEDISSVADGSITISIFYYGYGVLRYCLDEDREKSFLLIADKFRYSEKYGKILPCRNDGSFIGIWNDYTKLYNVGHNSLIKIILSLIEKIKIAKVEYKKQLLEKDFENEG
;
A
#
# COMPACT_ATOMS: atom_id res chain seq x y z
N MET A 1 11.08 12.01 -9.44
CA MET A 1 11.39 10.70 -8.80
C MET A 1 11.77 9.69 -9.88
N THR A 2 12.94 9.12 -9.78
CA THR A 2 13.37 8.05 -10.69
C THR A 2 12.96 6.67 -10.15
N PRO A 3 12.81 5.65 -11.03
CA PRO A 3 12.52 4.30 -10.56
C PRO A 3 13.53 3.77 -9.54
N LYS A 4 14.82 4.05 -9.77
CA LYS A 4 15.91 3.64 -8.89
C LYS A 4 15.81 4.25 -7.49
N LYS A 5 15.49 5.55 -7.42
CA LYS A 5 15.28 6.26 -6.14
C LYS A 5 14.05 5.72 -5.41
N PHE A 6 12.95 5.48 -6.13
CA PHE A 6 11.75 4.90 -5.56
C PHE A 6 12.04 3.54 -4.90
N LYS A 7 12.70 2.64 -5.63
CA LYS A 7 13.08 1.32 -5.09
C LYS A 7 13.97 1.43 -3.84
N LYS A 8 14.95 2.31 -3.87
CA LYS A 8 15.88 2.51 -2.75
C LYS A 8 15.18 3.00 -1.50
N ILE A 9 14.26 3.96 -1.63
CA ILE A 9 13.48 4.50 -0.52
C ILE A 9 12.56 3.41 0.04
N CYS A 10 11.85 2.68 -0.81
CA CYS A 10 10.97 1.60 -0.38
C CYS A 10 11.72 0.51 0.39
N LYS A 11 12.88 0.09 -0.09
CA LYS A 11 13.72 -0.91 0.58
C LYS A 11 14.19 -0.46 1.95
N LYS A 12 14.41 0.85 2.12
CA LYS A 12 14.86 1.41 3.40
C LYS A 12 13.75 1.41 4.46
N TYR A 13 12.53 1.73 4.07
CA TYR A 13 11.42 1.97 5.01
C TYR A 13 10.46 0.80 5.16
N PHE A 14 10.21 0.02 4.12
CA PHE A 14 9.40 -1.20 4.20
C PHE A 14 10.26 -2.37 4.67
N THR A 15 10.52 -2.45 5.96
CA THR A 15 11.41 -3.45 6.55
C THR A 15 10.72 -4.72 7.02
N ASP A 16 9.40 -4.67 7.24
CA ASP A 16 8.61 -5.84 7.62
C ASP A 16 8.63 -6.86 6.45
N PRO A 17 8.94 -8.14 6.73
CA PRO A 17 8.95 -9.19 5.68
C PRO A 17 7.62 -9.39 4.96
N ALA A 18 6.52 -8.92 5.53
CA ALA A 18 5.20 -8.98 4.87
C ALA A 18 5.12 -8.09 3.63
N PHE A 19 5.99 -7.08 3.51
CA PHE A 19 6.09 -6.23 2.32
C PHE A 19 6.97 -6.88 1.27
N THR A 20 6.47 -6.93 0.03
CA THR A 20 7.22 -7.43 -1.13
C THR A 20 7.17 -6.37 -2.25
N MET A 21 8.16 -6.41 -3.12
CA MET A 21 8.28 -5.49 -4.24
C MET A 21 8.25 -6.26 -5.55
N GLU A 22 7.48 -5.77 -6.52
CA GLU A 22 7.46 -6.29 -7.88
C GLU A 22 7.79 -5.15 -8.85
N ASP A 23 8.83 -5.34 -9.66
CA ASP A 23 9.27 -4.39 -10.67
C ASP A 23 8.93 -4.95 -12.06
N ILE A 24 7.98 -4.32 -12.72
CA ILE A 24 7.57 -4.67 -14.08
C ILE A 24 7.98 -3.56 -15.02
N SER A 25 8.93 -3.84 -15.90
CA SER A 25 9.33 -2.91 -16.95
C SER A 25 8.89 -3.48 -18.30
N SER A 26 8.14 -2.69 -19.06
CA SER A 26 7.77 -3.07 -20.42
C SER A 26 8.88 -2.72 -21.39
N VAL A 27 9.45 -3.72 -22.01
CA VAL A 27 10.47 -3.54 -23.06
C VAL A 27 9.84 -2.96 -24.33
N ALA A 28 8.57 -3.28 -24.57
CA ALA A 28 7.84 -2.87 -25.80
C ALA A 28 7.51 -1.38 -25.83
N ASP A 29 7.07 -0.80 -24.71
CA ASP A 29 6.62 0.59 -24.63
C ASP A 29 7.48 1.49 -23.72
N GLY A 30 8.46 0.91 -23.03
CA GLY A 30 9.34 1.66 -22.14
C GLY A 30 8.71 2.10 -20.82
N SER A 31 7.48 1.68 -20.52
CA SER A 31 6.84 1.99 -19.25
C SER A 31 7.45 1.19 -18.10
N ILE A 32 7.42 1.76 -16.90
CA ILE A 32 7.93 1.13 -15.68
C ILE A 32 6.84 1.16 -14.63
N THR A 33 6.59 0.00 -14.02
CA THR A 33 5.63 -0.14 -12.93
C THR A 33 6.30 -0.88 -11.78
N ILE A 34 6.39 -0.23 -10.61
CA ILE A 34 6.96 -0.83 -9.40
C ILE A 34 5.89 -0.84 -8.33
N SER A 35 5.56 -2.03 -7.84
CA SER A 35 4.47 -2.22 -6.88
C SER A 35 4.98 -2.77 -5.57
N ILE A 36 4.43 -2.26 -4.46
CA ILE A 36 4.66 -2.76 -3.12
C ILE A 36 3.38 -3.47 -2.67
N PHE A 37 3.54 -4.69 -2.21
CA PHE A 37 2.46 -5.53 -1.70
C PHE A 37 2.66 -5.79 -0.21
N TYR A 38 1.56 -5.85 0.52
CA TYR A 38 1.52 -6.28 1.92
C TYR A 38 0.71 -7.58 1.99
N TYR A 39 1.38 -8.68 2.35
CA TYR A 39 0.82 -10.03 2.30
C TYR A 39 0.13 -10.35 0.96
N GLY A 40 0.74 -9.93 -0.15
CA GLY A 40 0.23 -10.19 -1.49
C GLY A 40 -0.82 -9.21 -2.01
N TYR A 41 -1.20 -8.18 -1.23
CA TYR A 41 -2.17 -7.15 -1.65
C TYR A 41 -1.47 -5.81 -1.88
N GLY A 42 -1.75 -5.17 -3.01
CA GLY A 42 -1.10 -3.94 -3.41
C GLY A 42 -1.42 -2.77 -2.48
N VAL A 43 -0.38 -2.05 -2.03
CA VAL A 43 -0.54 -0.90 -1.13
C VAL A 43 0.02 0.39 -1.72
N LEU A 44 1.00 0.28 -2.61
CA LEU A 44 1.67 1.42 -3.24
C LEU A 44 2.17 0.99 -4.61
N ARG A 45 1.98 1.83 -5.61
CA ARG A 45 2.50 1.59 -6.96
C ARG A 45 3.09 2.86 -7.54
N TYR A 46 4.30 2.76 -8.07
CA TYR A 46 4.95 3.79 -8.87
C TYR A 46 4.77 3.45 -10.34
N CYS A 47 4.30 4.43 -11.11
CA CYS A 47 4.13 4.30 -12.55
C CYS A 47 4.90 5.40 -13.26
N LEU A 48 5.69 5.02 -14.25
CA LEU A 48 6.37 5.93 -15.15
C LEU A 48 5.89 5.61 -16.57
N ASP A 49 5.39 6.63 -17.28
CA ASP A 49 4.89 6.43 -18.63
C ASP A 49 6.01 6.13 -19.65
N GLU A 50 5.63 5.73 -20.86
CA GLU A 50 6.55 5.39 -21.94
C GLU A 50 7.47 6.57 -22.35
N ASP A 51 7.01 7.80 -22.19
CA ASP A 51 7.78 9.01 -22.48
C ASP A 51 8.77 9.36 -21.39
N ARG A 52 8.68 8.69 -20.22
CA ARG A 52 9.48 8.94 -19.02
C ARG A 52 9.42 10.38 -18.49
N GLU A 53 8.42 11.13 -18.92
CA GLU A 53 8.23 12.52 -18.51
C GLU A 53 7.30 12.67 -17.31
N LYS A 54 6.36 11.73 -17.17
CA LYS A 54 5.34 11.79 -16.12
C LYS A 54 5.36 10.55 -15.26
N SER A 55 5.49 10.75 -13.96
CA SER A 55 5.34 9.68 -12.98
C SER A 55 4.17 10.00 -12.05
N PHE A 56 3.56 8.95 -11.54
CA PHE A 56 2.52 9.07 -10.52
C PHE A 56 2.57 7.89 -9.56
N LEU A 57 1.99 8.10 -8.41
CA LEU A 57 1.82 7.04 -7.40
C LEU A 57 0.34 6.70 -7.27
N LEU A 58 0.07 5.42 -7.04
CA LEU A 58 -1.23 4.92 -6.61
C LEU A 58 -1.07 4.44 -5.17
N ILE A 59 -1.92 4.94 -4.27
CA ILE A 59 -1.76 4.77 -2.82
C ILE A 59 -3.05 4.28 -2.21
N ALA A 60 -2.94 3.23 -1.37
CA ALA A 60 -4.05 2.77 -0.55
C ALA A 60 -4.24 3.72 0.64
N ASP A 61 -5.45 4.26 0.81
CA ASP A 61 -5.74 5.25 1.86
C ASP A 61 -6.25 4.65 3.16
N LYS A 62 -6.95 3.53 3.09
CA LYS A 62 -7.56 2.87 4.25
C LYS A 62 -7.25 1.40 4.29
N PHE A 63 -7.21 0.86 5.50
CA PHE A 63 -6.94 -0.56 5.75
C PHE A 63 -7.94 -1.08 6.77
N ARG A 64 -8.33 -2.34 6.61
CA ARG A 64 -9.25 -3.03 7.50
C ARG A 64 -8.90 -4.52 7.54
N TYR A 65 -9.12 -5.17 8.68
CA TYR A 65 -8.97 -6.62 8.78
C TYR A 65 -10.10 -7.34 8.01
N SER A 66 -9.72 -8.32 7.21
CA SER A 66 -10.65 -9.20 6.52
C SER A 66 -10.73 -10.55 7.23
N GLU A 67 -11.89 -10.89 7.78
CA GLU A 67 -12.13 -12.21 8.40
C GLU A 67 -12.02 -13.32 7.37
N LYS A 68 -12.49 -13.05 6.15
CA LYS A 68 -12.46 -14.03 5.06
C LYS A 68 -11.03 -14.46 4.69
N TYR A 69 -10.10 -13.51 4.64
CA TYR A 69 -8.72 -13.77 4.25
C TYR A 69 -7.72 -13.81 5.41
N GLY A 70 -8.16 -13.45 6.63
CA GLY A 70 -7.29 -13.43 7.81
C GLY A 70 -6.17 -12.40 7.77
N LYS A 71 -6.36 -11.29 7.06
CA LYS A 71 -5.32 -10.30 6.81
C LYS A 71 -5.87 -8.88 6.84
N ILE A 72 -4.98 -7.92 7.12
CA ILE A 72 -5.25 -6.49 6.91
C ILE A 72 -5.18 -6.20 5.41
N LEU A 73 -6.25 -5.68 4.84
CA LEU A 73 -6.37 -5.39 3.41
C LEU A 73 -6.71 -3.93 3.17
N PRO A 74 -6.28 -3.36 2.02
CA PRO A 74 -6.74 -2.03 1.61
C PRO A 74 -8.24 -2.04 1.33
N CYS A 75 -8.93 -0.97 1.74
CA CYS A 75 -10.37 -0.84 1.57
C CYS A 75 -10.77 0.57 1.14
N ARG A 76 -12.00 0.69 0.65
CA ARG A 76 -12.65 1.97 0.32
C ARG A 76 -13.24 2.62 1.57
N ASN A 77 -13.72 3.85 1.43
CA ASN A 77 -14.36 4.60 2.52
C ASN A 77 -15.60 3.90 3.09
N ASP A 78 -16.31 3.13 2.28
CA ASP A 78 -17.48 2.35 2.70
C ASP A 78 -17.12 1.02 3.40
N GLY A 79 -15.83 0.70 3.50
CA GLY A 79 -15.33 -0.52 4.11
C GLY A 79 -15.21 -1.71 3.17
N SER A 80 -15.64 -1.60 1.92
CA SER A 80 -15.45 -2.66 0.93
C SER A 80 -13.98 -2.77 0.51
N PHE A 81 -13.50 -3.99 0.23
CA PHE A 81 -12.11 -4.21 -0.13
C PHE A 81 -11.82 -3.79 -1.56
N ILE A 82 -10.59 -3.27 -1.80
CA ILE A 82 -10.17 -2.82 -3.12
C ILE A 82 -9.54 -4.01 -3.85
N GLY A 83 -10.08 -4.32 -5.06
CA GLY A 83 -9.54 -5.39 -5.90
C GLY A 83 -8.69 -4.89 -7.07
N ILE A 84 -8.74 -3.60 -7.41
CA ILE A 84 -8.06 -3.03 -8.56
C ILE A 84 -7.38 -1.70 -8.25
N TRP A 85 -6.25 -1.44 -8.92
CA TRP A 85 -5.45 -0.24 -8.71
C TRP A 85 -6.16 1.07 -9.08
N ASN A 86 -7.16 1.04 -9.95
CA ASN A 86 -7.91 2.24 -10.36
C ASN A 86 -8.69 2.91 -9.20
N ASP A 87 -8.96 2.17 -8.13
CA ASP A 87 -9.65 2.68 -6.95
C ASP A 87 -8.70 3.35 -5.93
N TYR A 88 -7.40 3.35 -6.20
CA TYR A 88 -6.40 3.93 -5.30
C TYR A 88 -6.26 5.43 -5.55
N THR A 89 -5.83 6.16 -4.54
CA THR A 89 -5.53 7.59 -4.66
C THR A 89 -4.33 7.80 -5.56
N LYS A 90 -4.45 8.70 -6.54
CA LYS A 90 -3.42 8.99 -7.53
C LYS A 90 -2.76 10.34 -7.24
N LEU A 91 -1.44 10.33 -7.08
CA LEU A 91 -0.64 11.53 -6.84
C LEU A 91 0.45 11.68 -7.90
N TYR A 92 0.53 12.87 -8.48
CA TYR A 92 1.54 13.22 -9.48
C TYR A 92 2.71 13.97 -8.85
N ASN A 93 3.87 13.85 -9.46
CA ASN A 93 5.07 14.65 -9.13
C ASN A 93 5.48 14.58 -7.66
N VAL A 94 5.45 13.38 -7.08
CA VAL A 94 5.83 13.16 -5.69
C VAL A 94 7.35 13.20 -5.56
N GLY A 95 7.85 14.07 -4.69
CA GLY A 95 9.28 14.20 -4.39
C GLY A 95 9.76 13.21 -3.32
N HIS A 96 11.06 13.25 -3.05
CA HIS A 96 11.73 12.34 -2.11
C HIS A 96 11.11 12.38 -0.69
N ASN A 97 11.01 13.58 -0.11
CA ASN A 97 10.49 13.72 1.26
C ASN A 97 9.00 13.40 1.36
N SER A 98 8.24 13.74 0.33
CA SER A 98 6.80 13.39 0.27
C SER A 98 6.59 11.90 0.19
N LEU A 99 7.41 11.18 -0.57
CA LEU A 99 7.35 9.72 -0.65
C LEU A 99 7.62 9.07 0.72
N ILE A 100 8.62 9.54 1.45
CA ILE A 100 8.93 9.04 2.79
C ILE A 100 7.71 9.21 3.72
N LYS A 101 7.08 10.37 3.71
CA LYS A 101 5.87 10.65 4.50
C LYS A 101 4.72 9.71 4.12
N ILE A 102 4.53 9.47 2.83
CA ILE A 102 3.50 8.53 2.32
C ILE A 102 3.77 7.13 2.86
N ILE A 103 4.99 6.63 2.75
CA ILE A 103 5.37 5.30 3.22
C ILE A 103 5.15 5.16 4.73
N LEU A 104 5.61 6.12 5.51
CA LEU A 104 5.44 6.10 6.97
C LEU A 104 3.95 6.16 7.36
N SER A 105 3.15 6.93 6.63
CA SER A 105 1.70 6.98 6.83
C SER A 105 1.03 5.64 6.52
N LEU A 106 1.42 4.97 5.43
CA LEU A 106 0.92 3.63 5.09
C LEU A 106 1.22 2.61 6.19
N ILE A 107 2.45 2.58 6.67
CA ILE A 107 2.89 1.67 7.73
C ILE A 107 2.08 1.94 9.00
N GLU A 108 1.89 3.19 9.37
CA GLU A 108 1.11 3.58 10.55
C GLU A 108 -0.36 3.18 10.44
N LYS A 109 -0.99 3.40 9.30
CA LYS A 109 -2.38 2.99 9.04
C LYS A 109 -2.57 1.48 9.18
N ILE A 110 -1.61 0.68 8.71
CA ILE A 110 -1.64 -0.78 8.86
C ILE A 110 -1.53 -1.15 10.35
N LYS A 111 -0.65 -0.52 11.10
CA LYS A 111 -0.51 -0.75 12.55
C LYS A 111 -1.79 -0.40 13.30
N ILE A 112 -2.41 0.72 12.98
CA ILE A 112 -3.68 1.15 13.57
C ILE A 112 -4.79 0.12 13.29
N ALA A 113 -4.89 -0.36 12.05
CA ALA A 113 -5.88 -1.37 11.68
C ALA A 113 -5.69 -2.67 12.47
N LYS A 114 -4.44 -3.09 12.71
CA LYS A 114 -4.13 -4.26 13.55
C LYS A 114 -4.58 -4.06 15.00
N VAL A 115 -4.33 -2.88 15.57
CA VAL A 115 -4.73 -2.55 16.95
C VAL A 115 -6.24 -2.53 17.08
N GLU A 116 -6.95 -1.92 16.13
CA GLU A 116 -8.42 -1.89 16.11
C GLU A 116 -9.02 -3.30 16.06
N TYR A 117 -8.45 -4.17 15.22
CA TYR A 117 -8.89 -5.56 15.14
C TYR A 117 -8.71 -6.30 16.47
N LYS A 118 -7.57 -6.13 17.14
CA LYS A 118 -7.30 -6.74 18.45
C LYS A 118 -8.29 -6.25 19.51
N LYS A 119 -8.64 -4.96 19.50
CA LYS A 119 -9.67 -4.40 20.40
C LYS A 119 -11.04 -5.03 20.16
N GLN A 120 -11.42 -5.20 18.90
CA GLN A 120 -12.69 -5.86 18.55
C GLN A 120 -12.74 -7.29 19.04
N LEU A 121 -11.64 -8.03 18.95
CA LEU A 121 -11.55 -9.40 19.50
C LEU A 121 -11.72 -9.42 21.01
N LEU A 122 -11.10 -8.50 21.74
CA LEU A 122 -11.23 -8.40 23.20
C LEU A 122 -12.67 -8.05 23.61
N GLU A 123 -13.32 -7.14 22.90
CA GLU A 123 -14.72 -6.78 23.14
C GLU A 123 -15.66 -7.99 22.94
N LYS A 124 -15.43 -8.79 21.89
CA LYS A 124 -16.19 -10.02 21.65
C LYS A 124 -16.03 -11.03 22.76
N ASP A 125 -14.80 -11.20 23.27
CA ASP A 125 -14.52 -12.11 24.38
C ASP A 125 -15.25 -11.66 25.67
N PHE A 126 -15.30 -10.38 25.97
CA PHE A 126 -16.06 -9.83 27.08
C PHE A 126 -17.56 -10.00 26.94
N GLU A 127 -18.11 -9.84 25.74
CA GLU A 127 -19.54 -10.06 25.46
C GLU A 127 -19.92 -11.53 25.64
N ASN A 128 -19.03 -12.45 25.27
CA ASN A 128 -19.25 -13.89 25.40
C ASN A 128 -19.15 -14.41 26.85
N GLU A 129 -18.42 -13.71 27.71
CA GLU A 129 -18.28 -14.04 29.14
C GLU A 129 -19.45 -13.50 29.98
N GLY A 130 -20.22 -12.60 29.44
CA GLY A 130 -21.38 -12.03 30.10
C GLY A 130 -22.63 -12.84 29.85
#